data_63bd916fb746069f9327bc413516f599
#
_entry.id   63bd916fb746069f9327bc413516f599
#
_cell.length_a   1.000
_cell.length_b   1.000
_cell.length_c   1.000
_cell.angle_alpha   90.00
_cell.angle_beta   90.00
_cell.angle_gamma   90.00
#
_symmetry.space_group_name_H-M   'P 1'
#
loop_
_entity.id
_entity.type
_entity.pdbx_description
1 polymer ?
#
loop_
_entity_poly.entity_id
_entity_poly.type
_entity_poly.pdbx_seq_one_letter_code
_entity_poly.pdbx_strand_id
1 'polypeptide(L)'
;MNQPNATNDIQLNSNNSITTERKIWEIFMLKIFVILPTICQLCGNIGINVTDHNTSLNPYVGWCTYNRCRKIYYLRDKTFFSLFPKTNISTILYIIKLWISENKNAVQIYNKIKSESNNIDISIDKIREILRALGHYIAHYKKDSYFLEEISTRNVFEHFAVDESDFVRVGGKIFWVIGIINTHTKKLRLELSFERDTSTMKKIIKNLVQTGNIIVTDGWSAYLWLDLPFSGYIHSKHNHGAGDFWEGYDSTSHIESVWNQLKNYIKSMYTIIPSDNFILYLKESEFRRNINHLDFNKKILELFGVLNYMKDVGIDSLYSLENLNEITEK
;
A
#
# COMPACT_ATOMS: atom_id res chain seq x y z
N MET A 1 37.82 -24.99 -9.01
CA MET A 1 37.45 -23.60 -9.32
C MET A 1 36.69 -23.04 -8.15
N ASN A 2 37.40 -22.27 -7.33
CA ASN A 2 36.88 -21.72 -6.06
C ASN A 2 36.13 -20.39 -6.33
N GLN A 3 34.88 -20.32 -5.92
CA GLN A 3 34.18 -19.04 -5.81
C GLN A 3 34.63 -18.33 -4.52
N PRO A 4 34.87 -17.02 -4.54
CA PRO A 4 35.22 -16.29 -3.33
C PRO A 4 33.94 -15.92 -2.56
N ASN A 5 33.81 -16.41 -1.35
CA ASN A 5 32.92 -15.88 -0.31
C ASN A 5 33.42 -14.49 0.08
N ALA A 6 32.61 -13.45 -0.21
CA ALA A 6 32.86 -12.12 0.32
C ALA A 6 31.70 -11.75 1.27
N THR A 7 31.76 -12.26 2.49
CA THR A 7 31.10 -11.67 3.66
C THR A 7 32.10 -10.70 4.28
N ASN A 8 32.01 -9.43 3.86
CA ASN A 8 32.69 -8.34 4.57
C ASN A 8 31.74 -7.80 5.63
N ASP A 9 31.89 -8.28 6.86
CA ASP A 9 31.35 -7.66 8.06
C ASP A 9 32.05 -6.31 8.28
N ILE A 10 31.39 -5.22 7.88
CA ILE A 10 31.83 -3.88 8.20
C ILE A 10 31.29 -3.54 9.59
N GLN A 11 32.14 -3.68 10.62
CA GLN A 11 31.89 -3.08 11.94
C GLN A 11 31.95 -1.55 11.82
N LEU A 12 30.81 -0.91 11.92
CA LEU A 12 30.68 0.55 11.85
C LEU A 12 30.56 1.14 13.25
N ASN A 13 31.42 2.10 13.57
CA ASN A 13 31.34 2.93 14.78
C ASN A 13 30.00 3.66 14.86
N SER A 14 29.34 3.67 16.01
CA SER A 14 27.92 4.00 16.21
C SER A 14 27.47 5.38 15.68
N ASN A 15 28.32 6.38 15.66
CA ASN A 15 27.97 7.74 15.17
C ASN A 15 28.16 7.93 13.66
N ASN A 16 28.99 7.10 13.01
CA ASN A 16 29.11 7.06 11.55
C ASN A 16 28.12 6.09 10.91
N SER A 17 27.54 5.14 11.67
CA SER A 17 26.65 4.13 11.14
C SER A 17 25.31 4.71 10.67
N ILE A 18 24.73 5.63 11.43
CA ILE A 18 23.44 6.28 11.08
C ILE A 18 23.55 7.07 9.79
N THR A 19 24.65 7.83 9.61
CA THR A 19 24.89 8.61 8.39
C THR A 19 25.17 7.75 7.18
N THR A 20 25.87 6.61 7.37
CA THR A 20 26.21 5.69 6.28
C THR A 20 25.04 4.82 5.88
N GLU A 21 24.28 4.28 6.85
CA GLU A 21 23.04 3.55 6.61
C GLU A 21 22.00 4.44 5.91
N ARG A 22 21.88 5.69 6.33
CA ARG A 22 21.03 6.69 5.72
C ARG A 22 21.45 6.96 4.27
N LYS A 23 22.74 7.15 3.98
CA LYS A 23 23.27 7.35 2.62
C LYS A 23 23.04 6.15 1.71
N ILE A 24 23.30 4.94 2.21
CA ILE A 24 23.05 3.70 1.46
C ILE A 24 21.57 3.58 1.15
N TRP A 25 20.72 3.93 2.10
CA TRP A 25 19.27 3.92 1.94
C TRP A 25 18.81 4.96 0.91
N GLU A 26 19.33 6.18 0.98
CA GLU A 26 19.10 7.23 0.00
C GLU A 26 19.52 6.81 -1.41
N ILE A 27 20.69 6.20 -1.57
CA ILE A 27 21.19 5.72 -2.88
C ILE A 27 20.33 4.56 -3.41
N PHE A 28 19.98 3.61 -2.55
CA PHE A 28 19.12 2.49 -2.92
C PHE A 28 17.76 3.00 -3.39
N MET A 29 17.17 3.91 -2.66
CA MET A 29 15.90 4.50 -2.95
C MET A 29 15.93 5.31 -4.24
N LEU A 30 16.96 6.09 -4.47
CA LEU A 30 17.15 6.85 -5.69
C LEU A 30 17.34 5.94 -6.92
N LYS A 31 18.03 4.83 -6.80
CA LYS A 31 18.17 3.85 -7.90
C LYS A 31 16.84 3.20 -8.28
N ILE A 32 15.96 2.98 -7.32
CA ILE A 32 14.64 2.39 -7.56
C ILE A 32 13.63 3.43 -8.05
N PHE A 33 13.75 4.68 -7.56
CA PHE A 33 12.77 5.75 -7.83
C PHE A 33 13.03 6.57 -9.06
N VAL A 34 14.27 6.66 -9.46
CA VAL A 34 14.60 7.53 -10.57
C VAL A 34 14.37 6.78 -11.87
N ILE A 35 13.16 6.80 -12.33
CA ILE A 35 12.89 6.69 -13.76
C ILE A 35 13.28 8.03 -14.37
N LEU A 36 14.57 8.31 -14.36
CA LEU A 36 15.09 9.29 -15.28
C LEU A 36 14.84 8.74 -16.70
N PRO A 37 14.38 9.58 -17.62
CA PRO A 37 14.19 9.12 -18.96
C PRO A 37 15.52 8.59 -19.49
N THR A 38 15.54 7.42 -20.09
CA THR A 38 16.74 6.85 -20.73
C THR A 38 17.20 7.71 -21.90
N ILE A 39 16.28 8.47 -22.47
CA ILE A 39 16.49 9.37 -23.61
C ILE A 39 16.18 10.80 -23.17
N CYS A 40 17.08 11.72 -23.44
CA CYS A 40 16.84 13.13 -23.15
C CYS A 40 15.65 13.68 -23.94
N GLN A 41 14.63 14.13 -23.24
CA GLN A 41 13.39 14.65 -23.85
C GLN A 41 13.59 15.96 -24.64
N LEU A 42 14.74 16.64 -24.48
CA LEU A 42 15.03 17.87 -25.20
C LEU A 42 15.80 17.63 -26.50
N CYS A 43 16.79 16.73 -26.50
CA CYS A 43 17.69 16.55 -27.65
C CYS A 43 17.74 15.12 -28.19
N GLY A 44 16.99 14.16 -27.63
CA GLY A 44 16.95 12.77 -28.06
C GLY A 44 18.21 11.95 -27.73
N ASN A 45 19.22 12.53 -27.05
CA ASN A 45 20.43 11.80 -26.71
C ASN A 45 20.16 10.68 -25.69
N ILE A 46 20.77 9.53 -25.90
CA ILE A 46 20.73 8.41 -24.97
C ILE A 46 21.83 8.63 -23.92
N GLY A 47 21.41 8.77 -22.67
CA GLY A 47 22.31 8.91 -21.53
C GLY A 47 21.98 10.12 -20.67
N ILE A 48 21.66 9.81 -19.41
CA ILE A 48 21.47 10.79 -18.34
C ILE A 48 22.35 10.35 -17.19
N ASN A 49 23.27 11.20 -16.78
CA ASN A 49 24.08 10.94 -15.61
C ASN A 49 23.42 11.53 -14.36
N VAL A 50 23.49 10.79 -13.26
CA VAL A 50 23.07 11.25 -11.95
C VAL A 50 24.31 11.71 -11.18
N THR A 51 24.25 12.91 -10.65
CA THR A 51 25.32 13.47 -9.83
C THR A 51 24.76 14.03 -8.52
N ASP A 52 25.63 14.05 -7.49
CA ASP A 52 25.32 14.76 -6.26
C ASP A 52 25.09 16.23 -6.57
N HIS A 53 24.01 16.75 -6.07
CA HIS A 53 23.70 18.16 -6.13
C HIS A 53 23.62 18.68 -4.69
N ASN A 54 24.60 19.47 -4.28
CA ASN A 54 24.80 19.91 -2.88
C ASN A 54 23.69 20.82 -2.33
N THR A 55 22.47 20.75 -2.86
CA THR A 55 21.33 21.45 -2.26
C THR A 55 20.57 20.51 -1.34
N SER A 56 20.22 20.98 -0.16
CA SER A 56 19.50 20.22 0.87
C SER A 56 18.14 19.67 0.39
N LEU A 57 17.50 20.32 -0.57
CA LEU A 57 16.18 19.96 -1.07
C LEU A 57 16.21 18.92 -2.18
N ASN A 58 17.23 18.94 -3.04
CA ASN A 58 17.42 18.00 -4.14
C ASN A 58 18.87 17.51 -4.10
N PRO A 59 19.17 16.48 -3.31
CA PRO A 59 20.54 16.01 -3.12
C PRO A 59 21.15 15.41 -4.41
N TYR A 60 20.32 15.09 -5.38
CA TYR A 60 20.76 14.52 -6.65
C TYR A 60 19.99 15.14 -7.81
N VAL A 61 20.67 15.26 -8.95
CA VAL A 61 20.08 15.67 -10.23
C VAL A 61 20.56 14.75 -11.36
N GLY A 62 19.68 14.49 -12.29
CA GLY A 62 20.03 13.88 -13.58
C GLY A 62 20.39 14.99 -14.58
N TRP A 63 21.35 14.76 -15.45
CA TRP A 63 21.66 15.68 -16.54
C TRP A 63 22.03 14.94 -17.82
N CYS A 64 21.63 15.52 -18.94
CA CYS A 64 21.91 14.97 -20.25
C CYS A 64 23.41 14.97 -20.52
N THR A 65 23.96 13.83 -20.92
CA THR A 65 25.39 13.68 -21.22
C THR A 65 25.84 14.40 -22.48
N TYR A 66 24.92 14.84 -23.33
CA TYR A 66 25.26 15.59 -24.54
C TYR A 66 25.65 17.02 -24.20
N ASN A 67 26.93 17.37 -24.47
CA ASN A 67 27.55 18.62 -24.04
C ASN A 67 26.83 19.90 -24.49
N ARG A 68 26.14 19.87 -25.63
CA ARG A 68 25.39 21.04 -26.14
C ARG A 68 23.99 21.15 -25.53
N CYS A 69 23.47 20.08 -24.93
CA CYS A 69 22.13 20.09 -24.34
C CYS A 69 22.15 20.43 -22.86
N ARG A 70 22.85 19.67 -22.06
CA ARG A 70 22.99 19.80 -20.60
C ARG A 70 21.66 19.99 -19.86
N LYS A 71 20.54 19.47 -20.39
CA LYS A 71 19.23 19.52 -19.71
C LYS A 71 19.34 18.86 -18.35
N ILE A 72 18.88 19.57 -17.30
CA ILE A 72 18.81 19.06 -15.94
C ILE A 72 17.44 18.46 -15.68
N TYR A 73 17.42 17.33 -14.98
CA TYR A 73 16.23 16.60 -14.52
C TYR A 73 16.29 16.52 -13.01
N TYR A 74 15.31 17.11 -12.35
CA TYR A 74 15.18 17.01 -10.91
C TYR A 74 14.43 15.74 -10.54
N LEU A 75 14.95 14.98 -9.56
CA LEU A 75 14.34 13.72 -9.10
C LEU A 75 12.95 13.93 -8.51
N ARG A 76 12.68 15.14 -8.09
CA ARG A 76 11.40 15.55 -7.53
C ARG A 76 10.31 15.70 -8.59
N ASP A 77 10.69 16.10 -9.81
CA ASP A 77 9.74 16.46 -10.85
C ASP A 77 8.83 15.28 -11.22
N LYS A 78 7.51 15.53 -11.22
CA LYS A 78 6.48 14.54 -11.54
C LYS A 78 6.53 13.25 -10.69
N THR A 79 7.02 13.33 -9.46
CA THR A 79 7.05 12.23 -8.51
C THR A 79 6.25 12.59 -7.26
N PHE A 80 6.00 11.60 -6.39
CA PHE A 80 5.42 11.83 -5.06
C PHE A 80 6.09 12.97 -4.29
N PHE A 81 7.40 13.15 -4.46
CA PHE A 81 8.15 14.20 -3.77
C PHE A 81 7.82 15.61 -4.25
N SER A 82 7.23 15.78 -5.43
CA SER A 82 6.80 17.09 -5.94
C SER A 82 5.69 17.72 -5.09
N LEU A 83 4.92 16.90 -4.37
CA LEU A 83 3.89 17.36 -3.43
C LEU A 83 4.47 18.13 -2.24
N PHE A 84 5.76 17.93 -1.93
CA PHE A 84 6.42 18.51 -0.75
C PHE A 84 7.65 19.33 -1.14
N PRO A 85 7.51 20.41 -1.95
CA PRO A 85 8.66 21.10 -2.57
C PRO A 85 9.63 21.70 -1.57
N LYS A 86 9.18 21.98 -0.34
CA LYS A 86 9.98 22.59 0.73
C LYS A 86 10.56 21.55 1.71
N THR A 87 10.23 20.27 1.57
CA THR A 87 10.70 19.21 2.47
C THR A 87 11.83 18.44 1.82
N ASN A 88 12.90 18.17 2.53
CA ASN A 88 14.03 17.40 2.02
C ASN A 88 13.58 15.97 1.65
N ILE A 89 14.00 15.47 0.48
CA ILE A 89 13.66 14.12 0.00
C ILE A 89 14.13 13.07 1.01
N SER A 90 15.34 13.19 1.56
CA SER A 90 15.86 12.26 2.56
C SER A 90 15.00 12.22 3.83
N THR A 91 14.43 13.35 4.23
CA THR A 91 13.48 13.40 5.36
C THR A 91 12.18 12.67 5.03
N ILE A 92 11.64 12.86 3.82
CA ILE A 92 10.44 12.13 3.37
C ILE A 92 10.70 10.63 3.34
N LEU A 93 11.84 10.19 2.79
CA LEU A 93 12.24 8.79 2.75
C LEU A 93 12.41 8.19 4.14
N TYR A 94 12.96 8.95 5.08
CA TYR A 94 13.09 8.50 6.46
C TYR A 94 11.74 8.31 7.15
N ILE A 95 10.79 9.22 6.92
CA ILE A 95 9.40 9.08 7.38
C ILE A 95 8.77 7.81 6.81
N ILE A 96 8.90 7.60 5.49
CA ILE A 96 8.38 6.39 4.81
C ILE A 96 8.99 5.12 5.40
N LYS A 97 10.31 5.12 5.67
CA LYS A 97 10.99 4.00 6.32
C LYS A 97 10.35 3.68 7.67
N LEU A 98 10.23 4.66 8.55
CA LEU A 98 9.64 4.47 9.88
C LEU A 98 8.19 4.01 9.80
N TRP A 99 7.45 4.54 8.85
CA TRP A 99 6.06 4.18 8.60
C TRP A 99 5.93 2.72 8.15
N ILE A 100 6.72 2.26 7.16
CA ILE A 100 6.55 0.93 6.55
C ILE A 100 7.22 -0.20 7.36
N SER A 101 8.36 0.06 8.00
CA SER A 101 9.13 -0.97 8.72
C SER A 101 8.75 -1.09 10.18
N GLU A 102 8.37 0.01 10.84
CA GLU A 102 8.15 0.05 12.28
C GLU A 102 6.67 0.28 12.64
N ASN A 103 5.78 0.34 11.66
CA ASN A 103 4.33 0.58 11.82
C ASN A 103 4.02 1.80 12.71
N LYS A 104 4.83 2.85 12.62
CA LYS A 104 4.68 4.05 13.46
C LYS A 104 3.65 5.02 12.90
N ASN A 105 2.85 5.61 13.79
CA ASN A 105 1.99 6.75 13.47
C ASN A 105 2.80 8.06 13.44
N ALA A 106 2.14 9.16 13.04
CA ALA A 106 2.81 10.46 12.88
C ALA A 106 3.46 10.98 14.17
N VAL A 107 2.83 10.77 15.34
CA VAL A 107 3.37 11.19 16.64
C VAL A 107 4.62 10.39 16.99
N GLN A 108 4.56 9.08 16.82
CA GLN A 108 5.69 8.19 17.10
C GLN A 108 6.87 8.46 16.15
N ILE A 109 6.59 8.74 14.86
CA ILE A 109 7.61 9.15 13.88
C ILE A 109 8.26 10.48 14.31
N TYR A 110 7.44 11.48 14.66
CA TYR A 110 7.93 12.76 15.13
C TYR A 110 8.86 12.62 16.34
N ASN A 111 8.42 11.88 17.37
CA ASN A 111 9.21 11.66 18.58
C ASN A 111 10.53 10.92 18.27
N LYS A 112 10.51 9.94 17.37
CA LYS A 112 11.70 9.21 16.96
C LYS A 112 12.67 10.12 16.19
N ILE A 113 12.19 10.93 15.25
CA ILE A 113 13.02 11.91 14.55
C ILE A 113 13.69 12.88 15.53
N LYS A 114 12.95 13.39 16.51
CA LYS A 114 13.50 14.31 17.52
C LYS A 114 14.51 13.65 18.44
N SER A 115 14.34 12.39 18.77
CA SER A 115 15.30 11.65 19.63
C SER A 115 16.59 11.23 18.91
N GLU A 116 16.51 10.92 17.61
CA GLU A 116 17.65 10.39 16.86
C GLU A 116 18.43 11.46 16.06
N SER A 117 17.80 12.58 15.74
CA SER A 117 18.39 13.57 14.85
C SER A 117 18.02 15.00 15.25
N ASN A 118 18.98 15.72 15.85
CA ASN A 118 18.81 17.15 16.14
C ASN A 118 18.79 18.04 14.88
N ASN A 119 19.06 17.48 13.71
CA ASN A 119 19.23 18.23 12.46
C ASN A 119 18.03 18.18 11.51
N ILE A 120 16.98 17.39 11.84
CA ILE A 120 15.76 17.32 11.02
C ILE A 120 14.71 18.21 11.66
N ASP A 121 14.50 19.38 11.05
CA ASP A 121 13.41 20.27 11.42
C ASP A 121 12.16 19.93 10.60
N ILE A 122 11.19 19.28 11.24
CA ILE A 122 9.91 18.94 10.64
C ILE A 122 8.82 18.99 11.71
N SER A 123 7.66 19.51 11.34
CA SER A 123 6.48 19.51 12.22
C SER A 123 5.70 18.20 12.12
N ILE A 124 4.97 17.88 13.17
CA ILE A 124 4.07 16.73 13.20
C ILE A 124 2.99 16.81 12.10
N ASP A 125 2.53 18.03 11.79
CA ASP A 125 1.50 18.25 10.76
C ASP A 125 2.04 17.97 9.36
N LYS A 126 3.32 18.31 9.12
CA LYS A 126 3.97 17.94 7.86
C LYS A 126 4.14 16.42 7.72
N ILE A 127 4.42 15.70 8.80
CA ILE A 127 4.45 14.23 8.81
C ILE A 127 3.05 13.69 8.50
N ARG A 128 2.00 14.22 9.13
CA ARG A 128 0.61 13.84 8.85
C ARG A 128 0.23 14.07 7.38
N GLU A 129 0.65 15.20 6.81
CA GLU A 129 0.43 15.53 5.40
C GLU A 129 1.09 14.50 4.46
N ILE A 130 2.34 14.12 4.74
CA ILE A 130 3.07 13.10 3.97
C ILE A 130 2.37 11.73 4.06
N LEU A 131 1.99 11.31 5.28
CA LEU A 131 1.31 10.03 5.47
C LEU A 131 -0.09 10.01 4.83
N ARG A 132 -0.82 11.12 4.88
CA ARG A 132 -2.12 11.25 4.19
C ARG A 132 -1.95 11.14 2.68
N ALA A 133 -0.95 11.79 2.10
CA ALA A 133 -0.66 11.65 0.68
C ALA A 133 -0.31 10.20 0.30
N LEU A 134 0.46 9.47 1.12
CA LEU A 134 0.70 8.04 0.93
C LEU A 134 -0.61 7.24 0.94
N GLY A 135 -1.49 7.53 1.91
CA GLY A 135 -2.81 6.90 1.99
C GLY A 135 -3.64 7.12 0.71
N HIS A 136 -3.65 8.35 0.17
CA HIS A 136 -4.30 8.65 -1.11
C HIS A 136 -3.72 7.84 -2.27
N TYR A 137 -2.41 7.78 -2.40
CA TYR A 137 -1.77 6.98 -3.45
C TYR A 137 -2.14 5.50 -3.34
N ILE A 138 -2.13 4.95 -2.13
CA ILE A 138 -2.51 3.55 -1.89
C ILE A 138 -3.99 3.32 -2.22
N ALA A 139 -4.89 4.21 -1.79
CA ALA A 139 -6.32 4.06 -2.01
C ALA A 139 -6.72 4.12 -3.49
N HIS A 140 -6.02 4.94 -4.28
CA HIS A 140 -6.27 5.07 -5.73
C HIS A 140 -5.48 4.06 -6.57
N TYR A 141 -4.57 3.32 -5.96
CA TYR A 141 -3.82 2.29 -6.65
C TYR A 141 -4.70 1.09 -6.96
N LYS A 142 -5.26 1.08 -8.16
CA LYS A 142 -6.06 -0.03 -8.68
C LYS A 142 -5.13 -1.13 -9.19
N LYS A 143 -4.68 -1.99 -8.29
CA LYS A 143 -4.07 -3.25 -8.69
C LYS A 143 -5.18 -4.31 -8.73
N ASP A 144 -6.05 -4.20 -9.72
CA ASP A 144 -7.15 -5.16 -9.95
C ASP A 144 -6.63 -6.58 -10.20
N SER A 145 -5.35 -6.69 -10.53
CA SER A 145 -4.66 -7.93 -10.87
C SER A 145 -4.25 -8.80 -9.66
N TYR A 146 -4.27 -8.32 -8.42
CA TYR A 146 -3.76 -9.13 -7.29
C TYR A 146 -4.48 -10.46 -7.08
N PHE A 147 -5.78 -10.52 -7.34
CA PHE A 147 -6.53 -11.76 -7.31
C PHE A 147 -6.61 -12.46 -8.67
N LEU A 148 -6.39 -11.74 -9.78
CA LEU A 148 -6.52 -12.27 -11.13
C LEU A 148 -5.22 -12.87 -11.68
N GLU A 149 -4.05 -12.31 -11.36
CA GLU A 149 -2.77 -12.77 -11.91
C GLU A 149 -2.29 -14.11 -11.35
N GLU A 150 -2.65 -14.45 -10.11
CA GLU A 150 -2.24 -15.74 -9.50
C GLU A 150 -3.06 -16.94 -9.98
N ILE A 151 -4.26 -16.72 -10.50
CA ILE A 151 -5.18 -17.80 -10.90
C ILE A 151 -4.83 -18.37 -12.28
N SER A 152 -4.21 -17.58 -13.16
CA SER A 152 -3.92 -18.00 -14.54
C SER A 152 -2.85 -19.08 -14.68
N THR A 153 -2.11 -19.40 -13.63
CA THR A 153 -0.97 -20.32 -13.68
C THR A 153 -1.14 -21.63 -12.92
N ARG A 154 -2.22 -21.79 -12.14
CA ARG A 154 -2.46 -22.97 -11.32
C ARG A 154 -3.82 -23.59 -11.68
N ASN A 155 -3.82 -24.84 -12.09
CA ASN A 155 -5.01 -25.68 -12.29
C ASN A 155 -5.68 -26.11 -10.96
N VAL A 156 -5.66 -25.27 -9.93
CA VAL A 156 -6.18 -25.59 -8.60
C VAL A 156 -7.20 -24.52 -8.23
N PHE A 157 -8.37 -24.97 -7.77
CA PHE A 157 -9.38 -24.07 -7.19
C PHE A 157 -8.81 -23.39 -5.94
N GLU A 158 -8.94 -22.07 -5.88
CA GLU A 158 -8.54 -21.33 -4.71
C GLU A 158 -9.74 -21.05 -3.80
N HIS A 159 -9.48 -20.95 -2.51
CA HIS A 159 -10.50 -20.74 -1.48
C HIS A 159 -10.45 -19.28 -1.03
N PHE A 160 -11.61 -18.62 -1.07
CA PHE A 160 -11.79 -17.23 -0.64
C PHE A 160 -12.83 -17.18 0.48
N ALA A 161 -12.41 -16.80 1.67
CA ALA A 161 -13.33 -16.51 2.75
C ALA A 161 -13.86 -15.07 2.60
N VAL A 162 -15.17 -14.94 2.69
CA VAL A 162 -15.91 -13.68 2.55
C VAL A 162 -16.76 -13.45 3.79
N ASP A 163 -16.67 -12.26 4.35
CA ASP A 163 -17.45 -11.82 5.49
C ASP A 163 -17.56 -10.30 5.51
N GLU A 164 -18.51 -9.77 6.26
CA GLU A 164 -18.69 -8.33 6.46
C GLU A 164 -18.61 -7.94 7.92
N SER A 165 -18.14 -6.72 8.16
CA SER A 165 -18.08 -6.15 9.52
C SER A 165 -18.51 -4.69 9.53
N ASP A 166 -19.24 -4.28 10.56
CA ASP A 166 -19.49 -2.88 10.85
C ASP A 166 -18.26 -2.22 11.47
N PHE A 167 -17.85 -1.09 10.93
CA PHE A 167 -16.65 -0.39 11.41
C PHE A 167 -16.96 0.97 11.99
N VAL A 168 -17.73 1.78 11.30
CA VAL A 168 -17.98 3.18 11.67
C VAL A 168 -19.44 3.52 11.41
N ARG A 169 -20.01 4.34 12.28
CA ARG A 169 -21.33 4.95 12.07
C ARG A 169 -21.17 6.45 11.86
N VAL A 170 -21.67 6.96 10.74
CA VAL A 170 -21.61 8.38 10.40
C VAL A 170 -23.00 8.86 10.01
N GLY A 171 -23.50 9.92 10.67
CA GLY A 171 -24.83 10.45 10.38
C GLY A 171 -25.96 9.43 10.52
N GLY A 172 -25.82 8.43 11.39
CA GLY A 172 -26.80 7.35 11.59
C GLY A 172 -26.69 6.19 10.58
N LYS A 173 -25.86 6.29 9.55
CA LYS A 173 -25.58 5.21 8.60
C LYS A 173 -24.39 4.37 9.07
N ILE A 174 -24.47 3.06 8.83
CA ILE A 174 -23.39 2.12 9.12
C ILE A 174 -22.53 2.01 7.88
N PHE A 175 -21.22 2.11 8.05
CA PHE A 175 -20.24 1.77 7.03
C PHE A 175 -19.85 0.30 7.22
N TRP A 176 -20.28 -0.52 6.30
CA TRP A 176 -19.90 -1.91 6.20
C TRP A 176 -18.58 -2.05 5.47
N VAL A 177 -17.70 -2.88 5.99
CA VAL A 177 -16.51 -3.32 5.28
C VAL A 177 -16.69 -4.77 4.90
N ILE A 178 -16.69 -5.04 3.61
CA ILE A 178 -16.73 -6.39 3.06
C ILE A 178 -15.29 -6.82 2.84
N GLY A 179 -14.89 -7.92 3.47
CA GLY A 179 -13.56 -8.50 3.35
C GLY A 179 -13.59 -9.78 2.52
N ILE A 180 -12.61 -9.91 1.64
CA ILE A 180 -12.34 -11.13 0.88
C ILE A 180 -10.89 -11.50 1.11
N ILE A 181 -10.64 -12.67 1.68
CA ILE A 181 -9.29 -13.17 1.90
C ILE A 181 -9.08 -14.50 1.16
N ASN A 182 -8.01 -14.56 0.38
CA ASN A 182 -7.54 -15.84 -0.12
C ASN A 182 -6.97 -16.64 1.04
N THR A 183 -7.58 -17.80 1.36
CA THR A 183 -7.22 -18.55 2.57
C THR A 183 -5.86 -19.22 2.49
N HIS A 184 -5.31 -19.39 1.28
CA HIS A 184 -3.98 -19.94 1.04
C HIS A 184 -2.89 -18.85 1.09
N THR A 185 -2.99 -17.83 0.23
CA THR A 185 -1.98 -16.77 0.12
C THR A 185 -2.09 -15.72 1.23
N LYS A 186 -3.21 -15.68 1.96
CA LYS A 186 -3.58 -14.69 2.98
C LYS A 186 -3.71 -13.26 2.44
N LYS A 187 -3.75 -13.09 1.13
CA LYS A 187 -4.02 -11.79 0.50
C LYS A 187 -5.45 -11.36 0.80
N LEU A 188 -5.60 -10.12 1.19
CA LEU A 188 -6.83 -9.49 1.63
C LEU A 188 -7.29 -8.41 0.66
N ARG A 189 -8.59 -8.33 0.43
CA ARG A 189 -9.27 -7.20 -0.19
C ARG A 189 -10.37 -6.70 0.73
N LEU A 190 -10.48 -5.38 0.85
CA LEU A 190 -11.46 -4.70 1.67
C LEU A 190 -12.23 -3.71 0.80
N GLU A 191 -13.55 -3.86 0.77
CA GLU A 191 -14.45 -2.95 0.06
C GLU A 191 -15.39 -2.27 1.05
N LEU A 192 -15.57 -0.96 0.87
CA LEU A 192 -16.50 -0.17 1.66
C LEU A 192 -17.87 -0.17 1.01
N SER A 193 -18.93 -0.34 1.80
CA SER A 193 -20.31 -0.25 1.33
C SER A 193 -21.24 0.31 2.40
N PHE A 194 -22.30 1.01 1.97
CA PHE A 194 -23.43 1.38 2.83
C PHE A 194 -24.46 0.27 2.90
N GLU A 195 -24.50 -0.57 1.89
CA GLU A 195 -25.44 -1.67 1.76
C GLU A 195 -24.70 -3.01 1.91
N ARG A 196 -25.40 -4.02 2.47
CA ARG A 196 -24.90 -5.38 2.55
C ARG A 196 -25.90 -6.42 2.01
N ASP A 197 -26.72 -5.98 1.07
CA ASP A 197 -27.71 -6.84 0.44
C ASP A 197 -27.08 -7.83 -0.57
N THR A 198 -27.89 -8.77 -1.07
CA THR A 198 -27.47 -9.76 -2.06
C THR A 198 -26.88 -9.13 -3.32
N SER A 199 -27.43 -8.00 -3.78
CA SER A 199 -26.96 -7.32 -5.00
C SER A 199 -25.54 -6.78 -4.83
N THR A 200 -25.30 -6.13 -3.70
CA THR A 200 -23.99 -5.58 -3.32
C THR A 200 -22.94 -6.68 -3.15
N MET A 201 -23.26 -7.76 -2.40
CA MET A 201 -22.35 -8.88 -2.21
C MET A 201 -22.00 -9.56 -3.53
N LYS A 202 -23.00 -9.77 -4.38
CA LYS A 202 -22.82 -10.36 -5.72
C LYS A 202 -21.91 -9.48 -6.59
N LYS A 203 -22.10 -8.16 -6.59
CA LYS A 203 -21.26 -7.23 -7.35
C LYS A 203 -19.80 -7.27 -6.86
N ILE A 204 -19.59 -7.19 -5.56
CA ILE A 204 -18.24 -7.17 -4.96
C ILE A 204 -17.51 -8.49 -5.24
N ILE A 205 -18.14 -9.64 -4.98
CA ILE A 205 -17.52 -10.94 -5.19
C ILE A 205 -17.17 -11.14 -6.68
N LYS A 206 -18.10 -10.82 -7.60
CA LYS A 206 -17.84 -10.96 -9.04
C LYS A 206 -16.74 -10.06 -9.56
N ASN A 207 -16.54 -8.90 -8.95
CA ASN A 207 -15.48 -7.97 -9.34
C ASN A 207 -14.11 -8.39 -8.81
N LEU A 208 -14.06 -9.11 -7.69
CA LEU A 208 -12.80 -9.40 -6.99
C LEU A 208 -12.36 -10.86 -7.10
N VAL A 209 -13.27 -11.79 -7.32
CA VAL A 209 -12.95 -13.23 -7.39
C VAL A 209 -13.36 -13.78 -8.75
N GLN A 210 -12.42 -14.43 -9.41
CA GLN A 210 -12.69 -15.08 -10.68
C GLN A 210 -13.63 -16.28 -10.49
N THR A 211 -14.52 -16.52 -11.45
CA THR A 211 -15.39 -17.69 -11.48
C THR A 211 -14.58 -18.99 -11.49
N GLY A 212 -15.18 -20.08 -10.98
CA GLY A 212 -14.54 -21.39 -10.83
C GLY A 212 -13.91 -21.62 -9.47
N ASN A 213 -13.72 -20.58 -8.65
CA ASN A 213 -13.14 -20.70 -7.32
C ASN A 213 -14.17 -21.05 -6.24
N ILE A 214 -13.67 -21.39 -5.05
CA ILE A 214 -14.46 -21.75 -3.87
C ILE A 214 -14.66 -20.49 -3.03
N ILE A 215 -15.91 -20.15 -2.73
CA ILE A 215 -16.27 -19.05 -1.83
C ILE A 215 -16.77 -19.64 -0.52
N VAL A 216 -16.12 -19.26 0.58
CA VAL A 216 -16.43 -19.69 1.94
C VAL A 216 -17.14 -18.56 2.67
N THR A 217 -18.34 -18.80 3.21
CA THR A 217 -19.13 -17.79 3.96
C THR A 217 -19.74 -18.40 5.22
N ASP A 218 -20.29 -17.55 6.10
CA ASP A 218 -21.09 -17.96 7.28
C ASP A 218 -22.49 -18.50 6.95
N GLY A 219 -22.87 -18.48 5.66
CA GLY A 219 -24.20 -18.92 5.21
C GLY A 219 -25.31 -17.89 5.36
N TRP A 220 -24.98 -16.61 5.64
CA TRP A 220 -25.98 -15.54 5.67
C TRP A 220 -26.75 -15.44 4.34
N SER A 221 -28.03 -15.04 4.43
CA SER A 221 -28.97 -15.07 3.30
C SER A 221 -28.52 -14.27 2.07
N ALA A 222 -27.72 -13.23 2.24
CA ALA A 222 -27.18 -12.46 1.12
C ALA A 222 -26.21 -13.25 0.23
N TYR A 223 -25.69 -14.39 0.69
CA TYR A 223 -24.80 -15.27 -0.06
C TYR A 223 -25.51 -16.46 -0.75
N LEU A 224 -26.84 -16.66 -0.55
CA LEU A 224 -27.58 -17.80 -1.10
C LEU A 224 -27.54 -17.88 -2.64
N TRP A 225 -27.29 -16.77 -3.33
CA TRP A 225 -27.12 -16.77 -4.79
C TRP A 225 -25.89 -17.60 -5.24
N LEU A 226 -24.92 -17.83 -4.37
CA LEU A 226 -23.75 -18.68 -4.64
C LEU A 226 -24.15 -20.16 -4.79
N ASP A 227 -25.24 -20.61 -4.19
CA ASP A 227 -25.76 -21.97 -4.31
C ASP A 227 -26.44 -22.25 -5.66
N LEU A 228 -26.72 -21.20 -6.43
CA LEU A 228 -27.38 -21.37 -7.71
C LEU A 228 -26.44 -22.02 -8.74
N PRO A 229 -26.92 -22.94 -9.58
CA PRO A 229 -26.10 -23.68 -10.56
C PRO A 229 -25.29 -22.79 -11.50
N PHE A 230 -25.75 -21.54 -11.73
CA PHE A 230 -25.12 -20.59 -12.64
C PHE A 230 -24.42 -19.45 -11.90
N SER A 231 -24.12 -19.60 -10.62
CA SER A 231 -23.36 -18.58 -9.87
C SER A 231 -21.97 -18.39 -10.45
N GLY A 232 -21.37 -19.48 -10.95
CA GLY A 232 -19.99 -19.54 -11.44
C GLY A 232 -18.98 -19.87 -10.34
N TYR A 233 -19.44 -20.18 -9.10
CA TYR A 233 -18.60 -20.48 -7.95
C TYR A 233 -19.01 -21.78 -7.28
N ILE A 234 -18.10 -22.37 -6.52
CA ILE A 234 -18.39 -23.44 -5.57
C ILE A 234 -18.59 -22.78 -4.20
N HIS A 235 -19.76 -22.97 -3.59
CA HIS A 235 -20.08 -22.36 -2.31
C HIS A 235 -19.84 -23.34 -1.16
N SER A 236 -19.00 -22.96 -0.19
CA SER A 236 -18.79 -23.66 1.07
C SER A 236 -19.36 -22.82 2.22
N LYS A 237 -20.30 -23.40 2.98
CA LYS A 237 -20.97 -22.70 4.10
C LYS A 237 -20.47 -23.25 5.42
N HIS A 238 -20.10 -22.35 6.33
CA HIS A 238 -19.75 -22.68 7.70
C HIS A 238 -20.75 -22.07 8.67
N ASN A 239 -21.52 -22.90 9.34
CA ASN A 239 -22.49 -22.45 10.33
C ASN A 239 -21.87 -22.58 11.72
N HIS A 240 -21.42 -21.48 12.30
CA HIS A 240 -20.84 -21.43 13.65
C HIS A 240 -21.75 -21.97 14.74
N GLY A 241 -23.09 -21.97 14.52
CA GLY A 241 -24.08 -22.49 15.46
C GLY A 241 -24.15 -24.02 15.56
N ALA A 242 -23.56 -24.75 14.60
CA ALA A 242 -23.64 -26.22 14.52
C ALA A 242 -22.42 -26.94 15.13
N GLY A 243 -21.44 -26.23 15.67
CA GLY A 243 -20.23 -26.83 16.26
C GLY A 243 -19.22 -27.38 15.26
N ASP A 244 -19.34 -27.02 14.00
CA ASP A 244 -18.41 -27.42 12.94
C ASP A 244 -17.12 -26.61 13.04
N PHE A 245 -16.22 -27.04 13.92
CA PHE A 245 -14.85 -26.51 14.00
C PHE A 245 -13.97 -27.23 12.97
N TRP A 246 -13.99 -26.79 11.74
CA TRP A 246 -13.03 -27.25 10.74
C TRP A 246 -11.79 -26.36 10.76
N GLU A 247 -10.66 -26.96 11.11
CA GLU A 247 -9.35 -26.37 10.88
C GLU A 247 -8.97 -26.67 9.42
N GLY A 248 -8.79 -25.60 8.60
CA GLY A 248 -8.38 -25.78 7.23
C GLY A 248 -8.67 -24.55 6.34
N TYR A 249 -8.55 -24.73 5.04
CA TYR A 249 -8.77 -23.68 4.05
C TYR A 249 -10.25 -23.26 3.93
N ASP A 250 -11.17 -24.07 4.40
CA ASP A 250 -12.63 -23.89 4.33
C ASP A 250 -13.20 -23.25 5.60
N SER A 251 -12.54 -22.26 6.18
CA SER A 251 -13.01 -21.63 7.41
C SER A 251 -13.14 -20.10 7.26
N THR A 252 -14.23 -19.53 7.79
CA THR A 252 -14.40 -18.07 7.94
C THR A 252 -13.50 -17.49 9.04
N SER A 253 -12.91 -18.32 9.90
CA SER A 253 -12.00 -17.87 10.97
C SER A 253 -10.84 -17.00 10.45
N HIS A 254 -10.43 -17.21 9.19
CA HIS A 254 -9.40 -16.41 8.54
C HIS A 254 -9.80 -14.95 8.41
N ILE A 255 -11.03 -14.67 7.98
CA ILE A 255 -11.50 -13.30 7.82
C ILE A 255 -11.91 -12.69 9.17
N GLU A 256 -12.47 -13.47 10.09
CA GLU A 256 -12.80 -13.01 11.44
C GLU A 256 -11.55 -12.55 12.22
N SER A 257 -10.45 -13.29 12.11
CA SER A 257 -9.17 -12.88 12.70
C SER A 257 -8.67 -11.53 12.14
N VAL A 258 -9.00 -11.24 10.87
CA VAL A 258 -8.68 -9.96 10.23
C VAL A 258 -9.42 -8.81 10.89
N TRP A 259 -10.72 -8.99 11.17
CA TRP A 259 -11.54 -7.93 11.78
C TRP A 259 -10.99 -7.43 13.09
N ASN A 260 -10.61 -8.33 13.98
CA ASN A 260 -10.04 -7.98 15.28
C ASN A 260 -8.69 -7.24 15.11
N GLN A 261 -7.81 -7.74 14.25
CA GLN A 261 -6.53 -7.11 13.99
C GLN A 261 -6.70 -5.73 13.36
N LEU A 262 -7.60 -5.60 12.37
CA LEU A 262 -7.85 -4.37 11.64
C LEU A 262 -8.47 -3.29 12.56
N LYS A 263 -9.48 -3.64 13.35
CA LYS A 263 -10.10 -2.73 14.33
C LYS A 263 -9.08 -2.22 15.36
N ASN A 264 -8.22 -3.11 15.86
CA ASN A 264 -7.16 -2.74 16.80
C ASN A 264 -6.09 -1.87 16.14
N TYR A 265 -5.68 -2.20 14.92
CA TYR A 265 -4.70 -1.42 14.16
C TYR A 265 -5.22 0.00 13.91
N ILE A 266 -6.43 0.15 13.36
CA ILE A 266 -7.03 1.46 13.09
C ILE A 266 -7.13 2.29 14.38
N LYS A 267 -7.58 1.70 15.49
CA LYS A 267 -7.63 2.38 16.78
C LYS A 267 -6.25 2.81 17.29
N SER A 268 -5.22 2.00 17.09
CA SER A 268 -3.86 2.30 17.55
C SER A 268 -3.18 3.40 16.74
N MET A 269 -3.51 3.48 15.46
CA MET A 269 -2.90 4.45 14.54
C MET A 269 -3.61 5.80 14.55
N TYR A 270 -4.91 5.81 14.80
CA TYR A 270 -5.76 7.00 14.64
C TYR A 270 -6.67 7.18 15.84
N THR A 271 -6.45 8.25 16.61
CA THR A 271 -7.25 8.59 17.78
C THR A 271 -8.68 9.01 17.42
N ILE A 272 -8.81 9.72 16.29
CA ILE A 272 -10.09 10.16 15.71
C ILE A 272 -10.01 9.81 14.22
N ILE A 273 -11.01 9.09 13.73
CA ILE A 273 -11.14 8.74 12.32
C ILE A 273 -12.21 9.64 11.71
N PRO A 274 -11.83 10.70 10.97
CA PRO A 274 -12.82 11.44 10.19
C PRO A 274 -13.43 10.51 9.14
N SER A 275 -14.74 10.59 8.94
CA SER A 275 -15.46 9.78 7.95
C SER A 275 -14.83 9.84 6.55
N ASP A 276 -14.43 11.03 6.15
CA ASP A 276 -13.88 11.33 4.83
C ASP A 276 -12.50 10.66 4.57
N ASN A 277 -11.79 10.29 5.64
CA ASN A 277 -10.49 9.62 5.54
C ASN A 277 -10.57 8.11 5.84
N PHE A 278 -11.74 7.58 6.19
CA PHE A 278 -11.85 6.19 6.59
C PHE A 278 -11.40 5.23 5.48
N ILE A 279 -11.77 5.51 4.24
CA ILE A 279 -11.33 4.70 3.08
C ILE A 279 -9.79 4.68 2.94
N LEU A 280 -9.12 5.79 3.21
CA LEU A 280 -7.66 5.86 3.14
C LEU A 280 -7.02 4.93 4.17
N TYR A 281 -7.53 4.96 5.41
CA TYR A 281 -7.03 4.10 6.49
C TYR A 281 -7.34 2.63 6.26
N LEU A 282 -8.50 2.35 5.67
CA LEU A 282 -8.88 0.99 5.29
C LEU A 282 -7.94 0.42 4.24
N LYS A 283 -7.70 1.16 3.16
CA LYS A 283 -6.80 0.75 2.06
C LYS A 283 -5.35 0.72 2.50
N GLU A 284 -4.90 1.63 3.36
CA GLU A 284 -3.58 1.56 3.99
C GLU A 284 -3.42 0.27 4.81
N SER A 285 -4.42 -0.10 5.60
CA SER A 285 -4.39 -1.30 6.42
C SER A 285 -4.37 -2.58 5.56
N GLU A 286 -5.16 -2.61 4.50
CA GLU A 286 -5.14 -3.67 3.48
C GLU A 286 -3.74 -3.82 2.88
N PHE A 287 -3.17 -2.72 2.39
CA PHE A 287 -1.84 -2.69 1.79
C PHE A 287 -0.76 -3.20 2.75
N ARG A 288 -0.71 -2.66 3.97
CA ARG A 288 0.27 -3.08 4.99
C ARG A 288 0.16 -4.55 5.34
N ARG A 289 -1.08 -5.06 5.48
CA ARG A 289 -1.29 -6.48 5.75
C ARG A 289 -0.77 -7.35 4.63
N ASN A 290 -1.08 -7.00 3.39
CA ASN A 290 -0.69 -7.76 2.21
C ASN A 290 0.83 -7.84 2.01
N ILE A 291 1.57 -6.82 2.45
CA ILE A 291 3.02 -6.79 2.36
C ILE A 291 3.74 -7.21 3.64
N ASN A 292 3.01 -7.48 4.75
CA ASN A 292 3.63 -7.69 6.06
C ASN A 292 4.60 -8.86 6.11
N HIS A 293 4.34 -9.91 5.34
CA HIS A 293 5.19 -11.10 5.23
C HIS A 293 6.48 -10.88 4.43
N LEU A 294 6.58 -9.77 3.70
CA LEU A 294 7.73 -9.44 2.87
C LEU A 294 8.89 -8.90 3.72
N ASP A 295 10.11 -9.12 3.26
CA ASP A 295 11.27 -8.42 3.79
C ASP A 295 11.19 -6.92 3.49
N PHE A 296 12.02 -6.11 4.18
CA PHE A 296 11.99 -4.66 4.07
C PHE A 296 12.15 -4.16 2.64
N ASN A 297 13.09 -4.75 1.87
CA ASN A 297 13.36 -4.30 0.50
C ASN A 297 12.16 -4.53 -0.42
N LYS A 298 11.52 -5.69 -0.28
CA LYS A 298 10.30 -6.00 -1.04
C LYS A 298 9.13 -5.12 -0.64
N LYS A 299 8.95 -4.82 0.66
CA LYS A 299 7.93 -3.85 1.12
C LYS A 299 8.09 -2.49 0.45
N ILE A 300 9.33 -2.03 0.36
CA ILE A 300 9.66 -0.77 -0.30
C ILE A 300 9.38 -0.85 -1.80
N LEU A 301 9.73 -1.94 -2.46
CA LEU A 301 9.44 -2.13 -3.89
C LEU A 301 7.94 -2.10 -4.19
N GLU A 302 7.12 -2.76 -3.36
CA GLU A 302 5.67 -2.72 -3.49
C GLU A 302 5.11 -1.31 -3.33
N LEU A 303 5.54 -0.58 -2.28
CA LEU A 303 5.12 0.81 -2.10
C LEU A 303 5.50 1.68 -3.30
N PHE A 304 6.66 1.45 -3.88
CA PHE A 304 7.11 2.23 -5.03
C PHE A 304 6.40 1.88 -6.32
N GLY A 305 5.97 0.62 -6.47
CA GLY A 305 5.02 0.27 -7.51
C GLY A 305 3.77 1.15 -7.45
N VAL A 306 3.23 1.35 -6.24
CA VAL A 306 2.08 2.26 -5.99
C VAL A 306 2.41 3.69 -6.38
N LEU A 307 3.52 4.24 -5.88
CA LEU A 307 3.89 5.64 -6.10
C LEU A 307 4.18 5.94 -7.58
N ASN A 308 4.75 4.98 -8.33
CA ASN A 308 5.02 5.13 -9.75
C ASN A 308 3.76 5.03 -10.62
N TYR A 309 2.84 4.10 -10.27
CA TYR A 309 1.58 3.96 -10.99
C TYR A 309 0.78 5.28 -11.00
N MET A 310 0.73 5.97 -9.88
CA MET A 310 0.00 7.23 -9.76
C MET A 310 0.64 8.40 -10.52
N LYS A 311 1.90 8.28 -10.95
CA LYS A 311 2.53 9.27 -11.83
C LYS A 311 1.81 9.39 -13.17
N ASP A 312 1.27 8.28 -13.68
CA ASP A 312 0.61 8.23 -14.99
C ASP A 312 -0.87 8.69 -14.93
N VAL A 313 -1.47 8.70 -13.74
CA VAL A 313 -2.88 9.07 -13.52
C VAL A 313 -3.07 10.60 -13.34
N GLY A 314 -2.01 11.34 -13.04
CA GLY A 314 -2.05 12.78 -12.83
C GLY A 314 -2.35 13.18 -11.38
N ILE A 315 -1.48 14.01 -10.83
CA ILE A 315 -1.52 14.41 -9.40
C ILE A 315 -2.74 15.31 -9.09
N ASP A 316 -3.21 16.08 -10.08
CA ASP A 316 -4.30 17.05 -9.91
C ASP A 316 -5.67 16.39 -9.61
N SER A 317 -5.85 15.13 -10.04
CA SER A 317 -7.07 14.35 -9.74
C SER A 317 -7.12 13.81 -8.30
N LEU A 318 -5.99 13.80 -7.58
CA LEU A 318 -5.91 13.23 -6.23
C LEU A 318 -6.47 14.16 -5.14
N TYR A 319 -6.51 15.46 -5.40
CA TYR A 319 -6.93 16.46 -4.41
C TYR A 319 -8.38 16.93 -4.56
N SER A 320 -9.09 16.53 -5.61
CA SER A 320 -10.52 16.76 -5.68
C SER A 320 -11.22 15.77 -4.74
N LEU A 321 -11.64 16.26 -3.57
CA LEU A 321 -12.48 15.51 -2.60
C LEU A 321 -13.79 14.98 -3.23
N GLU A 322 -14.20 15.54 -4.35
CA GLU A 322 -15.33 15.09 -5.15
C GLU A 322 -15.16 13.66 -5.68
N ASN A 323 -13.92 13.20 -5.94
CA ASN A 323 -13.67 11.83 -6.40
C ASN A 323 -13.75 10.76 -5.29
N LEU A 324 -13.65 11.14 -4.02
CA LEU A 324 -13.87 10.21 -2.90
C LEU A 324 -15.34 9.86 -2.73
N ASN A 325 -16.23 10.83 -3.03
CA ASN A 325 -17.68 10.59 -3.02
C ASN A 325 -18.11 9.68 -4.19
N GLU A 326 -17.44 9.76 -5.34
CA GLU A 326 -17.71 8.85 -6.47
C GLU A 326 -17.31 7.39 -6.21
N ILE A 327 -16.34 7.15 -5.32
CA ILE A 327 -15.94 5.79 -4.90
C ILE A 327 -17.01 5.17 -3.98
N THR A 328 -17.77 6.01 -3.26
CA THR A 328 -18.84 5.57 -2.36
C THR A 328 -20.22 5.51 -3.04
N GLU A 329 -20.38 6.12 -4.23
CA GLU A 329 -21.64 6.16 -4.98
C GLU A 329 -21.67 5.21 -6.19
N LYS A 330 -20.59 4.57 -6.58
CA LYS A 330 -20.50 3.53 -7.63
C LYS A 330 -20.43 2.14 -7.05
#